data_fb36a679b562b09367a78b2edd60aebc
#
_entry.id   fb36a679b562b09367a78b2edd60aebc
#
_cell.length_a   1.000
_cell.length_b   1.000
_cell.length_c   1.000
_cell.angle_alpha   90.00
_cell.angle_beta   90.00
_cell.angle_gamma   90.00
#
_symmetry.space_group_name_H-M   'P 1'
#
loop_
_entity.id
_entity.type
_entity.pdbx_description
1 polymer ?
#
loop_
_entity_poly.entity_id
_entity_poly.type
_entity_poly.pdbx_seq_one_letter_code
_entity_poly.pdbx_strand_id
1 'polypeptide(L)' 'MKNISFEYSDIRLPREVQLRRMRAVMENELTPLQRELLQAVYFDGITQAEIAARRGVSRSTVCRTLRRAELRLRRFLRY' A
#
# COMPACT_ATOMS: atom_id res chain seq x y z
N MET A 1 1.25 -12.79 -2.76
CA MET A 1 0.99 -12.30 -1.92
C MET A 1 -0.24 -12.16 -1.62
N LYS A 2 -0.56 -12.09 -0.72
CA LYS A 2 -1.68 -11.97 -0.47
C LYS A 2 -1.95 -10.71 -0.43
N ASN A 3 -2.74 -10.35 -0.94
CA ASN A 3 -3.06 -9.08 -1.01
C ASN A 3 -3.39 -8.57 0.25
N ILE A 4 -3.34 -7.38 0.43
CA ILE A 4 -3.83 -6.72 1.52
C ILE A 4 -5.16 -7.14 1.71
N SER A 5 -5.51 -7.38 2.85
CA SER A 5 -6.71 -8.01 3.00
C SER A 5 -7.89 -7.23 2.84
N PHE A 6 -7.86 -6.14 2.18
CA PHE A 6 -9.11 -5.47 2.06
C PHE A 6 -10.01 -6.15 1.09
N GLU A 7 -9.66 -7.27 0.59
CA GLU A 7 -10.61 -7.92 -0.22
C GLU A 7 -11.84 -8.29 0.51
N TYR A 8 -11.85 -8.31 1.81
CA TYR A 8 -13.05 -8.64 2.46
C TYR A 8 -14.01 -7.56 2.49
N SER A 9 -13.59 -6.45 2.96
CA SER A 9 -14.52 -5.33 3.08
C SER A 9 -14.88 -4.84 1.72
N ASP A 10 -14.05 -5.11 0.74
CA ASP A 10 -14.26 -4.51 -0.52
C ASP A 10 -15.28 -5.16 -1.34
N ILE A 11 -15.67 -6.31 -1.00
CA ILE A 11 -16.59 -7.02 -1.79
C ILE A 11 -17.84 -6.28 -2.09
N ARG A 12 -18.26 -5.44 -1.19
CA ARG A 12 -19.51 -4.75 -1.38
C ARG A 12 -19.41 -3.47 -2.13
N LEU A 13 -18.22 -3.01 -2.48
CA LEU A 13 -18.06 -1.71 -3.13
C LEU A 13 -17.53 -1.86 -4.53
N PRO A 14 -17.96 -1.00 -5.44
CA PRO A 14 -17.38 -1.00 -6.77
C PRO A 14 -15.90 -0.74 -6.69
N ARG A 15 -15.18 -1.29 -7.64
CA ARG A 15 -13.73 -1.17 -7.62
C ARG A 15 -13.27 0.28 -7.63
N GLU A 16 -13.95 1.12 -8.39
CA GLU A 16 -13.56 2.50 -8.45
C GLU A 16 -13.70 3.21 -7.12
N VAL A 17 -14.73 2.86 -6.36
CA VAL A 17 -14.93 3.43 -5.05
C VAL A 17 -13.85 2.94 -4.10
N GLN A 18 -13.51 1.66 -4.20
CA GLN A 18 -12.47 1.11 -3.36
C GLN A 18 -11.14 1.82 -3.60
N LEU A 19 -10.80 2.02 -4.86
CA LEU A 19 -9.55 2.68 -5.19
C LEU A 19 -9.52 4.12 -4.75
N ARG A 20 -10.65 4.80 -4.87
CA ARG A 20 -10.74 6.18 -4.45
C ARG A 20 -10.55 6.30 -2.95
N ARG A 21 -11.18 5.42 -2.18
CA ARG A 21 -11.03 5.43 -0.75
C ARG A 21 -9.61 5.13 -0.34
N MET A 22 -9.01 4.17 -1.01
CA MET A 22 -7.64 3.80 -0.72
C MET A 22 -6.71 4.96 -0.97
N ARG A 23 -6.91 5.69 -2.07
CA ARG A 23 -6.07 6.84 -2.35
C ARG A 23 -6.25 7.93 -1.31
N ALA A 24 -7.46 8.15 -0.87
CA ALA A 24 -7.70 9.16 0.14
C ALA A 24 -6.99 8.82 1.44
N VAL A 25 -7.04 7.56 1.84
CA VAL A 25 -6.34 7.14 3.04
C VAL A 25 -4.83 7.27 2.84
N MET A 26 -4.34 6.90 1.69
CA MET A 26 -2.92 7.00 1.42
C MET A 26 -2.43 8.44 1.52
N GLU A 27 -3.23 9.36 1.02
CA GLU A 27 -2.81 10.76 1.05
C GLU A 27 -2.91 11.38 2.42
N ASN A 28 -3.88 10.96 3.19
CA ASN A 28 -4.14 11.62 4.47
C ASN A 28 -3.51 10.94 5.67
N GLU A 29 -3.33 9.64 5.60
CA GLU A 29 -2.92 8.88 6.77
C GLU A 29 -1.55 8.23 6.70
N LEU A 30 -0.94 8.19 5.55
CA LEU A 30 0.37 7.56 5.43
C LEU A 30 1.47 8.59 5.33
N THR A 31 2.66 8.21 5.77
CA THR A 31 3.80 9.09 5.59
C THR A 31 4.12 9.15 4.09
N PRO A 32 4.86 10.17 3.66
CA PRO A 32 5.22 10.26 2.24
C PRO A 32 5.93 9.02 1.74
N LEU A 33 6.83 8.46 2.53
CA LEU A 33 7.54 7.26 2.11
C LEU A 33 6.61 6.07 2.00
N GLN A 34 5.73 5.90 2.96
CA GLN A 34 4.78 4.80 2.93
C GLN A 34 3.88 4.91 1.71
N ARG A 35 3.41 6.11 1.43
CA ARG A 35 2.53 6.34 0.30
C ARG A 35 3.25 6.05 -1.01
N GLU A 36 4.48 6.51 -1.10
CA GLU A 36 5.27 6.32 -2.31
C GLU A 36 5.52 4.85 -2.58
N LEU A 37 5.84 4.08 -1.55
CA LEU A 37 6.11 2.67 -1.73
C LEU A 37 4.86 1.88 -2.10
N LEU A 38 3.74 2.22 -1.48
CA LEU A 38 2.51 1.56 -1.83
C LEU A 38 2.12 1.85 -3.27
N GLN A 39 2.27 3.10 -3.66
CA GLN A 39 1.97 3.50 -5.03
C GLN A 39 2.82 2.68 -6.01
N ALA A 40 4.11 2.58 -5.73
CA ALA A 40 5.02 1.89 -6.62
C ALA A 40 4.67 0.41 -6.75
N VAL A 41 4.39 -0.23 -5.65
CA VAL A 41 4.15 -1.67 -5.68
C VAL A 41 2.77 -2.01 -6.20
N TYR A 42 1.75 -1.33 -5.68
CA TYR A 42 0.39 -1.76 -5.98
C TYR A 42 -0.24 -1.09 -7.20
N PHE A 43 0.24 0.07 -7.56
CA PHE A 43 -0.32 0.75 -8.72
C PHE A 43 0.61 0.73 -9.91
N ASP A 44 1.91 0.85 -9.67
CA ASP A 44 2.87 0.90 -10.77
C ASP A 44 3.50 -0.45 -11.08
N GLY A 45 3.29 -1.43 -10.23
CA GLY A 45 3.79 -2.77 -10.50
C GLY A 45 5.29 -2.95 -10.35
N ILE A 46 5.95 -2.09 -9.57
CA ILE A 46 7.39 -2.18 -9.39
C ILE A 46 7.66 -3.14 -8.25
N THR A 47 8.67 -4.00 -8.42
CA THR A 47 8.97 -4.99 -7.39
C THR A 47 9.70 -4.36 -6.23
N GLN A 48 9.62 -5.00 -5.07
CA GLN A 48 10.30 -4.52 -3.88
C GLN A 48 11.81 -4.51 -4.09
N ALA A 49 12.33 -5.49 -4.79
CA ALA A 49 13.76 -5.56 -5.06
C ALA A 49 14.21 -4.36 -5.89
N GLU A 50 13.40 -3.98 -6.85
CA GLU A 50 13.74 -2.85 -7.69
C GLU A 50 13.68 -1.55 -6.92
N ILE A 51 12.70 -1.41 -6.04
CA ILE A 51 12.60 -0.22 -5.21
C ILE A 51 13.81 -0.12 -4.29
N ALA A 52 14.20 -1.25 -3.69
CA ALA A 52 15.35 -1.27 -2.80
C ALA A 52 16.61 -0.83 -3.55
N ALA A 53 16.77 -1.33 -4.76
CA ALA A 53 17.94 -0.95 -5.56
C ALA A 53 17.94 0.54 -5.88
N ARG A 54 16.80 1.06 -6.27
CA ARG A 54 16.70 2.47 -6.62
C ARG A 54 16.96 3.39 -5.45
N ARG A 55 16.54 2.96 -4.26
CA ARG A 55 16.71 3.80 -3.09
C ARG A 55 17.97 3.52 -2.34
N GLY A 56 18.74 2.51 -2.72
CA GLY A 56 19.97 2.20 -2.03
C GLY A 56 19.76 1.65 -0.64
N VAL A 57 18.68 0.91 -0.44
CA VAL A 57 18.40 0.31 0.86
C VAL A 57 18.19 -1.17 0.68
N SER A 58 18.09 -1.90 1.77
CA SER A 58 17.91 -3.33 1.69
C SER A 58 16.45 -3.64 1.37
N ARG A 59 16.24 -4.80 0.80
CA ARG A 59 14.92 -5.25 0.50
C ARG A 59 14.09 -5.41 1.78
N SER A 60 14.74 -5.79 2.86
CA SER A 60 14.08 -5.90 4.16
C SER A 60 13.52 -4.57 4.61
N THR A 61 14.24 -3.51 4.36
CA THR A 61 13.78 -2.17 4.72
C THR A 61 12.51 -1.82 3.96
N VAL A 62 12.50 -2.12 2.66
CA VAL A 62 11.32 -1.86 1.85
C VAL A 62 10.15 -2.70 2.35
N CYS A 63 10.41 -3.96 2.64
CA CYS A 63 9.37 -4.86 3.11
C CYS A 63 8.76 -4.38 4.41
N ARG A 64 9.59 -3.96 5.35
CA ARG A 64 9.08 -3.49 6.64
C ARG A 64 8.27 -2.21 6.49
N THR A 65 8.73 -1.32 5.64
CA THR A 65 7.99 -0.07 5.41
C THR A 65 6.64 -0.36 4.78
N LEU A 66 6.63 -1.25 3.81
CA LEU A 66 5.37 -1.63 3.16
C LEU A 66 4.42 -2.29 4.15
N ARG A 67 4.94 -3.13 5.02
CA ARG A 67 4.10 -3.79 6.00
C ARG A 67 3.46 -2.79 6.95
N ARG A 68 4.23 -1.80 7.38
CA ARG A 68 3.67 -0.77 8.25
C ARG A 68 2.60 0.04 7.52
N ALA A 69 2.85 0.33 6.26
CA ALA A 69 1.90 1.07 5.46
C ALA A 69 0.61 0.27 5.28
N GLU A 70 0.75 -1.02 5.01
CA GLU A 70 -0.41 -1.89 4.85
C GLU A 70 -1.24 -1.99 6.11
N LEU A 71 -0.57 -2.09 7.26
CA LEU A 71 -1.29 -2.18 8.52
C LEU A 71 -2.05 -0.91 8.79
N ARG A 72 -1.42 0.23 8.50
CA ARG A 72 -2.09 1.49 8.73
C ARG A 72 -3.27 1.67 7.77
N LEU A 73 -3.05 1.30 6.52
CA LEU A 73 -4.10 1.39 5.53
C LEU A 73 -5.29 0.52 5.93
N ARG A 74 -5.01 -0.67 6.39
CA ARG A 74 -6.04 -1.60 6.81
C ARG A 74 -6.87 -1.03 7.94
N ARG A 75 -6.22 -0.33 8.85
CA ARG A 75 -6.91 0.26 9.97
C ARG A 75 -7.97 1.26 9.52
N PHE A 76 -7.69 2.02 8.51
CA PHE A 76 -8.62 3.04 8.05
C PHE A 76 -9.62 2.55 7.03
N LEU A 77 -9.38 1.40 6.43
CA LEU A 77 -10.29 0.85 5.46
C LEU A 77 -11.18 -0.26 6.00
N ARG A 78 -11.13 -0.51 7.30
CA ARG A 78 -11.96 -1.55 7.86
C ARG A 78 -13.37 -1.07 7.98
N TYR A 79 -14.29 -1.95 7.78
CA TYR A 79 -15.70 -1.62 7.90
C TYR A 79 -16.43 -2.58 8.79
#